data_9ceea66585c13e433b965531dd7c8938
#
_entry.id   9ceea66585c13e433b965531dd7c8938
#
_cell.length_a   1.000
_cell.length_b   1.000
_cell.length_c   1.000
_cell.angle_alpha   90.00
_cell.angle_beta   90.00
_cell.angle_gamma   90.00
#
_symmetry.space_group_name_H-M   'P 1'
#
loop_
_entity.id
_entity.type
_entity.pdbx_description
1 polymer ?
#
loop_
_entity_poly.entity_id
_entity_poly.type
_entity_poly.pdbx_seq_one_letter_code
_entity_poly.pdbx_strand_id
1 'polypeptide(L)'
;MKTGKTVKVLLTAATAAGMLAGCGSKTDTDTFRFASELDIQGMDSTVVDDGMSFNAIHAITDGLTAVNEKGKTAPAIAKSWDVSDDGKTYTFHLRDAKWTNGDKVTANDFVYSWRKIIKDAGNYAYMLGSGGASVKNADALMELGANATDEQMATLGVTAKDDQTLVVELENKVPYFTDLMAFPCYFPQNEKFVEKCGKNYGTKPEYTLSNGAYKMTKWVKGNKATFTKNDKYYDAKTVATKNLEMYLVQDPKTAAQNFDNGKVDYATINSTLVDKYKGKDTFATFNEGYLFYLQVNFKNNTVANKNVREALAYAINRKDLCENVLKDGSKGATGFIPSQLSTSPAGKDFRDDADKYVSYDQKKAQEYLDAAKKELGTDTITIDLLYGTDESPMDTMAEYLQGSFSKLKGLKVNMVATVKKDRIYNREANGNFQVVCTRWGPDYADPTTYLNLALTDNSNNYGKYANAKFDALMEQIQKESDLTKRWDLMIQAEKVMMEDMAYIPVFEKGSAALKAKNVKGLVVVPVGTPYTFKYVKLK
;
A
#
# COMPACT_ATOMS: atom_id res chain seq x y z
N MET A 1 -72.16 44.79 2.83
CA MET A 1 -71.47 45.50 3.95
C MET A 1 -70.05 44.88 4.07
N LYS A 2 -69.03 45.76 4.20
CA LYS A 2 -67.62 45.60 4.47
C LYS A 2 -66.75 45.21 3.24
N THR A 3 -66.33 46.16 2.50
CA THR A 3 -65.06 46.91 2.38
C THR A 3 -63.81 46.06 2.42
N GLY A 4 -63.26 45.78 1.22
CA GLY A 4 -61.93 45.25 1.00
C GLY A 4 -60.94 46.37 0.63
N LYS A 5 -59.82 46.46 1.32
CA LYS A 5 -58.74 47.41 1.03
C LYS A 5 -57.77 46.80 0.00
N THR A 6 -57.66 47.49 -1.13
CA THR A 6 -56.71 47.28 -2.18
C THR A 6 -55.32 47.84 -1.77
N VAL A 7 -54.30 47.03 -1.66
CA VAL A 7 -52.91 47.48 -1.49
C VAL A 7 -52.28 47.57 -2.84
N LYS A 8 -51.91 48.75 -3.29
CA LYS A 8 -51.09 48.99 -4.49
C LYS A 8 -49.63 48.77 -4.13
N VAL A 9 -48.99 47.77 -4.78
CA VAL A 9 -47.55 47.61 -4.76
C VAL A 9 -46.94 48.41 -5.90
N LEU A 10 -46.18 49.45 -5.56
CA LEU A 10 -45.34 50.16 -6.52
C LEU A 10 -44.12 49.32 -6.88
N LEU A 11 -44.02 48.97 -8.15
CA LEU A 11 -42.77 48.44 -8.73
C LEU A 11 -41.84 49.61 -9.06
N THR A 12 -40.79 49.80 -8.27
CA THR A 12 -39.65 50.64 -8.62
C THR A 12 -38.64 49.80 -9.40
N ALA A 13 -38.57 50.02 -10.69
CA ALA A 13 -37.51 49.49 -11.54
C ALA A 13 -36.20 50.26 -11.27
N ALA A 14 -35.29 49.67 -10.53
CA ALA A 14 -33.93 50.15 -10.41
C ALA A 14 -33.06 49.46 -11.50
N THR A 15 -32.71 50.21 -12.52
CA THR A 15 -31.70 49.89 -13.50
C THR A 15 -30.32 49.81 -12.81
N ALA A 16 -29.87 48.63 -12.51
CA ALA A 16 -28.49 48.38 -12.10
C ALA A 16 -27.67 48.02 -13.34
N ALA A 17 -27.06 49.04 -13.95
CA ALA A 17 -25.89 48.85 -14.78
C ALA A 17 -24.70 48.57 -13.85
N GLY A 18 -24.47 47.31 -13.55
CA GLY A 18 -23.37 46.84 -12.70
C GLY A 18 -22.33 46.12 -13.52
N MET A 19 -21.26 46.79 -13.73
CA MET A 19 -19.88 46.33 -13.96
C MET A 19 -19.70 44.82 -14.10
N LEU A 20 -19.41 44.37 -15.33
CA LEU A 20 -18.62 43.18 -15.60
C LEU A 20 -17.19 43.46 -15.11
N ALA A 21 -16.98 43.40 -13.80
CA ALA A 21 -15.66 43.19 -13.25
C ALA A 21 -15.32 41.71 -13.51
N GLY A 22 -14.46 41.51 -14.50
CA GLY A 22 -13.84 40.21 -14.72
C GLY A 22 -13.14 39.75 -13.44
N CYS A 23 -13.80 38.87 -12.68
CA CYS A 23 -13.14 38.05 -11.68
C CYS A 23 -12.23 37.06 -12.42
N GLY A 24 -11.04 37.51 -12.76
CA GLY A 24 -9.91 36.62 -12.87
C GLY A 24 -9.74 35.99 -11.48
N SER A 25 -10.30 34.80 -11.27
CA SER A 25 -10.04 34.02 -10.07
C SER A 25 -8.53 33.85 -9.99
N LYS A 26 -7.88 34.54 -9.04
CA LYS A 26 -6.49 34.21 -8.68
C LYS A 26 -6.49 32.74 -8.39
N THR A 27 -5.75 31.96 -9.17
CA THR A 27 -5.55 30.53 -8.94
C THR A 27 -5.00 30.42 -7.52
N ASP A 28 -5.75 29.75 -6.64
CA ASP A 28 -5.27 29.50 -5.28
C ASP A 28 -4.05 28.59 -5.36
N THR A 29 -2.87 29.15 -5.15
CA THR A 29 -1.59 28.45 -5.16
C THR A 29 -1.14 28.02 -3.77
N ASP A 30 -1.95 28.29 -2.75
CA ASP A 30 -1.63 28.02 -1.34
C ASP A 30 -2.25 26.71 -0.84
N THR A 31 -3.28 26.19 -1.51
CA THR A 31 -4.03 25.00 -1.04
C THR A 31 -4.00 23.89 -2.08
N PHE A 32 -3.41 22.74 -1.73
CA PHE A 32 -3.51 21.51 -2.53
C PHE A 32 -4.73 20.69 -2.08
N ARG A 33 -5.60 20.34 -3.01
CA ARG A 33 -6.87 19.65 -2.78
C ARG A 33 -6.82 18.26 -3.36
N PHE A 34 -6.77 17.26 -2.47
CA PHE A 34 -6.67 15.84 -2.80
C PHE A 34 -8.01 15.15 -2.55
N ALA A 35 -8.58 14.49 -3.56
CA ALA A 35 -9.78 13.66 -3.41
C ALA A 35 -9.38 12.19 -3.20
N SER A 36 -9.99 11.55 -2.20
CA SER A 36 -9.84 10.13 -1.87
C SER A 36 -11.21 9.44 -1.84
N GLU A 37 -11.25 8.18 -2.27
CA GLU A 37 -12.42 7.31 -2.14
C GLU A 37 -12.61 6.79 -0.71
N LEU A 38 -11.54 6.82 0.10
CA LEU A 38 -11.52 6.31 1.48
C LEU A 38 -11.41 7.48 2.48
N ASP A 39 -12.09 7.34 3.62
CA ASP A 39 -12.01 8.29 4.74
C ASP A 39 -10.83 7.96 5.66
N ILE A 40 -10.34 8.98 6.37
CA ILE A 40 -9.38 8.81 7.46
C ILE A 40 -10.10 8.19 8.66
N GLN A 41 -9.66 7.04 9.11
CA GLN A 41 -10.26 6.33 10.25
C GLN A 41 -9.69 6.82 11.59
N GLY A 42 -8.41 7.15 11.63
CA GLY A 42 -7.69 7.60 12.83
C GLY A 42 -6.35 8.24 12.50
N MET A 43 -5.72 8.82 13.52
CA MET A 43 -4.38 9.43 13.45
C MET A 43 -3.41 8.81 14.47
N ASP A 44 -3.75 7.67 15.08
CA ASP A 44 -2.84 6.89 15.93
C ASP A 44 -2.15 5.84 15.08
N SER A 45 -0.87 6.04 14.80
CA SER A 45 -0.05 5.16 13.93
C SER A 45 0.13 3.74 14.47
N THR A 46 -0.16 3.50 15.75
CA THR A 46 -0.07 2.17 16.37
C THR A 46 -1.38 1.37 16.30
N VAL A 47 -2.47 1.99 15.86
CA VAL A 47 -3.81 1.39 15.85
C VAL A 47 -4.39 1.27 14.45
N VAL A 48 -4.21 2.31 13.60
CA VAL A 48 -4.79 2.35 12.25
C VAL A 48 -4.16 1.31 11.32
N ASP A 49 -4.98 0.81 10.37
CA ASP A 49 -4.59 -0.21 9.41
C ASP A 49 -5.05 0.10 7.98
N ASP A 50 -5.47 1.32 7.72
CA ASP A 50 -5.95 1.76 6.42
C ASP A 50 -5.00 2.77 5.74
N GLY A 51 -4.91 2.67 4.41
CA GLY A 51 -3.99 3.47 3.62
C GLY A 51 -4.27 4.98 3.65
N MET A 52 -5.53 5.41 3.88
CA MET A 52 -5.83 6.84 3.92
C MET A 52 -5.40 7.47 5.24
N SER A 53 -5.58 6.76 6.36
CA SER A 53 -5.03 7.17 7.66
C SER A 53 -3.51 7.24 7.62
N PHE A 54 -2.84 6.25 7.00
CA PHE A 54 -1.38 6.30 6.82
C PHE A 54 -0.93 7.50 5.98
N ASN A 55 -1.62 7.84 4.88
CA ASN A 55 -1.32 9.04 4.11
C ASN A 55 -1.45 10.33 4.93
N ALA A 56 -2.48 10.41 5.78
CA ALA A 56 -2.70 11.56 6.65
C ALA A 56 -1.63 11.66 7.76
N ILE A 57 -1.27 10.52 8.37
CA ILE A 57 -0.20 10.44 9.38
C ILE A 57 1.14 10.84 8.76
N HIS A 58 1.47 10.33 7.57
CA HIS A 58 2.70 10.66 6.86
C HIS A 58 2.78 12.15 6.46
N ALA A 59 1.64 12.84 6.29
CA ALA A 59 1.65 14.28 6.07
C ALA A 59 2.06 15.08 7.31
N ILE A 60 1.79 14.56 8.53
CA ILE A 60 1.99 15.27 9.80
C ILE A 60 3.13 14.74 10.66
N THR A 61 3.69 13.57 10.33
CA THR A 61 4.71 12.91 11.14
C THR A 61 5.82 12.35 10.25
N ASP A 62 7.07 12.66 10.59
CA ASP A 62 8.26 12.02 10.01
C ASP A 62 8.76 10.92 10.95
N GLY A 63 9.21 9.80 10.38
CA GLY A 63 9.92 8.72 11.04
C GLY A 63 11.43 8.97 11.16
N LEU A 64 12.20 7.92 11.45
CA LEU A 64 13.67 7.98 11.39
C LEU A 64 14.14 8.33 9.98
N THR A 65 13.50 7.74 8.99
CA THR A 65 13.68 8.05 7.56
C THR A 65 12.36 8.51 6.94
N ALA A 66 12.40 9.07 5.74
CA ALA A 66 11.23 9.47 4.96
C ALA A 66 11.49 9.31 3.46
N VAL A 67 10.42 9.30 2.66
CA VAL A 67 10.50 9.28 1.20
C VAL A 67 10.86 10.69 0.69
N ASN A 68 11.91 10.79 -0.14
CA ASN A 68 12.35 12.04 -0.74
C ASN A 68 11.57 12.37 -2.05
N GLU A 69 11.88 13.50 -2.67
CA GLU A 69 11.24 13.95 -3.91
C GLU A 69 11.42 13.01 -5.11
N LYS A 70 12.36 12.07 -5.04
CA LYS A 70 12.64 11.05 -6.08
C LYS A 70 11.99 9.70 -5.76
N GLY A 71 11.18 9.62 -4.69
CA GLY A 71 10.57 8.38 -4.25
C GLY A 71 11.53 7.39 -3.58
N LYS A 72 12.67 7.86 -3.08
CA LYS A 72 13.68 7.03 -2.41
C LYS A 72 13.76 7.38 -0.93
N THR A 73 14.11 6.40 -0.10
CA THR A 73 14.37 6.61 1.33
C THR A 73 15.52 7.57 1.56
N ALA A 74 15.36 8.46 2.52
CA ALA A 74 16.34 9.47 2.90
C ALA A 74 16.27 9.78 4.41
N PRO A 75 17.34 10.35 5.01
CA PRO A 75 17.34 10.78 6.39
C PRO A 75 16.19 11.77 6.70
N ALA A 76 15.46 11.52 7.82
CA ALA A 76 14.40 12.39 8.31
C ALA A 76 14.68 12.81 9.76
N ILE A 77 13.95 12.31 10.78
CA ILE A 77 14.29 12.61 12.17
C ILE A 77 15.71 12.10 12.52
N ALA A 78 16.11 10.94 12.01
CA ALA A 78 17.53 10.58 12.00
C ALA A 78 18.26 11.38 10.92
N LYS A 79 19.30 12.12 11.31
CA LYS A 79 20.18 12.83 10.36
C LYS A 79 21.22 11.90 9.74
N SER A 80 21.60 10.83 10.47
CA SER A 80 22.52 9.76 10.06
C SER A 80 22.33 8.55 10.95
N TRP A 81 22.95 7.44 10.59
CA TRP A 81 23.02 6.24 11.40
C TRP A 81 24.32 5.47 11.12
N ASP A 82 24.77 4.72 12.14
CA ASP A 82 25.83 3.74 12.03
C ASP A 82 25.23 2.34 12.07
N VAL A 83 25.89 1.40 11.41
CA VAL A 83 25.48 0.00 11.37
C VAL A 83 26.66 -0.85 11.81
N SER A 84 26.44 -1.80 12.72
CA SER A 84 27.46 -2.75 13.13
C SER A 84 27.90 -3.66 11.97
N ASP A 85 29.10 -4.24 12.08
CA ASP A 85 29.70 -5.10 11.04
C ASP A 85 28.82 -6.32 10.69
N ASP A 86 28.08 -6.86 11.67
CA ASP A 86 27.12 -7.95 11.47
C ASP A 86 25.79 -7.49 10.87
N GLY A 87 25.58 -6.18 10.71
CA GLY A 87 24.37 -5.59 10.16
C GLY A 87 23.13 -5.71 11.05
N LYS A 88 23.29 -6.00 12.35
CA LYS A 88 22.20 -6.22 13.29
C LYS A 88 21.97 -5.09 14.28
N THR A 89 22.90 -4.17 14.45
CA THR A 89 22.76 -3.03 15.36
C THR A 89 22.80 -1.74 14.56
N TYR A 90 21.77 -0.93 14.70
CA TYR A 90 21.67 0.40 14.11
C TYR A 90 21.71 1.45 15.22
N THR A 91 22.61 2.43 15.09
CA THR A 91 22.68 3.59 15.99
C THR A 91 22.25 4.82 15.22
N PHE A 92 21.04 5.29 15.46
CA PHE A 92 20.50 6.48 14.80
C PHE A 92 20.85 7.74 15.58
N HIS A 93 21.37 8.75 14.87
CA HIS A 93 21.66 10.07 15.39
C HIS A 93 20.54 11.03 15.00
N LEU A 94 19.73 11.44 15.96
CA LEU A 94 18.57 12.29 15.73
C LEU A 94 18.98 13.75 15.56
N ARG A 95 18.20 14.51 14.80
CA ARG A 95 18.34 15.97 14.66
C ARG A 95 17.51 16.69 15.71
N ASP A 96 17.80 17.98 15.90
CA ASP A 96 16.89 18.84 16.63
C ASP A 96 15.58 18.98 15.84
N ALA A 97 14.53 18.36 16.36
CA ALA A 97 13.18 18.44 15.84
C ALA A 97 12.20 18.70 16.98
N LYS A 98 11.06 19.30 16.67
CA LYS A 98 10.06 19.68 17.67
C LYS A 98 8.68 19.22 17.26
N TRP A 99 7.95 18.76 18.24
CA TRP A 99 6.51 18.62 18.15
C TRP A 99 5.81 19.99 18.08
N THR A 100 4.61 20.05 17.54
CA THR A 100 3.84 21.30 17.41
C THR A 100 3.50 21.95 18.74
N ASN A 101 3.44 21.19 19.85
CA ASN A 101 3.29 21.73 21.22
C ASN A 101 4.58 22.41 21.75
N GLY A 102 5.72 22.18 21.07
CA GLY A 102 7.03 22.76 21.44
C GLY A 102 8.00 21.79 22.12
N ASP A 103 7.54 20.61 22.51
CA ASP A 103 8.40 19.56 23.03
C ASP A 103 9.42 19.13 21.98
N LYS A 104 10.59 18.65 22.43
CA LYS A 104 11.58 18.03 21.52
C LYS A 104 11.07 16.67 21.07
N VAL A 105 11.40 16.28 19.85
CA VAL A 105 11.33 14.90 19.40
C VAL A 105 12.58 14.19 19.88
N THR A 106 12.41 13.10 20.63
CA THR A 106 13.51 12.38 21.29
C THR A 106 13.52 10.90 20.90
N ALA A 107 14.62 10.21 21.20
CA ALA A 107 14.72 8.76 21.04
C ALA A 107 13.67 8.01 21.87
N ASN A 108 13.28 8.56 23.03
CA ASN A 108 12.22 7.96 23.85
C ASN A 108 10.84 7.96 23.17
N ASP A 109 10.54 8.92 22.28
CA ASP A 109 9.27 8.93 21.54
C ASP A 109 9.15 7.71 20.59
N PHE A 110 10.29 7.21 20.06
CA PHE A 110 10.36 5.98 19.27
C PHE A 110 10.24 4.73 20.16
N VAL A 111 10.99 4.69 21.26
CA VAL A 111 10.92 3.57 22.22
C VAL A 111 9.48 3.39 22.72
N TYR A 112 8.83 4.49 23.09
CA TYR A 112 7.45 4.50 23.55
C TYR A 112 6.49 3.94 22.48
N SER A 113 6.52 4.48 21.27
CA SER A 113 5.58 4.06 20.21
C SER A 113 5.77 2.59 19.82
N TRP A 114 7.01 2.08 19.76
CA TRP A 114 7.28 0.70 19.39
C TRP A 114 6.88 -0.30 20.48
N ARG A 115 7.01 0.08 21.76
CA ARG A 115 6.47 -0.71 22.86
C ARG A 115 4.94 -0.68 22.89
N LYS A 116 4.36 0.49 22.64
CA LYS A 116 2.91 0.68 22.60
C LYS A 116 2.24 -0.19 21.53
N ILE A 117 2.75 -0.24 20.30
CA ILE A 117 2.14 -1.04 19.23
C ILE A 117 2.11 -2.54 19.56
N ILE A 118 3.15 -3.05 20.26
CA ILE A 118 3.17 -4.44 20.73
C ILE A 118 2.16 -4.64 21.86
N LYS A 119 2.19 -3.77 22.87
CA LYS A 119 1.36 -3.85 24.08
C LYS A 119 -0.13 -3.75 23.75
N ASP A 120 -0.48 -2.89 22.78
CA ASP A 120 -1.86 -2.68 22.34
C ASP A 120 -2.31 -3.71 21.28
N ALA A 121 -1.46 -4.67 20.91
CA ALA A 121 -1.69 -5.64 19.84
C ALA A 121 -2.16 -4.97 18.53
N GLY A 122 -1.48 -3.89 18.16
CA GLY A 122 -1.77 -3.14 16.94
C GLY A 122 -1.65 -4.01 15.69
N ASN A 123 -2.49 -3.77 14.69
CA ASN A 123 -2.56 -4.59 13.47
C ASN A 123 -1.22 -4.70 12.72
N TYR A 124 -0.35 -3.70 12.88
CA TYR A 124 0.99 -3.68 12.29
C TYR A 124 2.12 -4.01 13.27
N ALA A 125 1.82 -4.58 14.45
CA ALA A 125 2.85 -5.01 15.40
C ALA A 125 3.82 -6.05 14.78
N TYR A 126 3.31 -6.95 13.93
CA TYR A 126 4.11 -7.96 13.22
C TYR A 126 5.29 -7.36 12.42
N MET A 127 5.15 -6.10 12.01
CA MET A 127 6.23 -5.39 11.28
C MET A 127 7.47 -5.15 12.15
N LEU A 128 7.36 -5.15 13.48
CA LEU A 128 8.51 -5.08 14.38
C LEU A 128 9.24 -6.44 14.48
N GLY A 129 8.53 -7.54 14.33
CA GLY A 129 9.08 -8.90 14.40
C GLY A 129 9.64 -9.43 13.09
N SER A 130 9.64 -10.74 12.95
CA SER A 130 10.14 -11.50 11.79
C SER A 130 9.39 -11.21 10.49
N GLY A 131 8.15 -10.69 10.58
CA GLY A 131 7.37 -10.24 9.42
C GLY A 131 7.84 -8.92 8.80
N GLY A 132 8.77 -8.19 9.43
CA GLY A 132 9.24 -6.89 8.97
C GLY A 132 10.68 -6.58 9.38
N ALA A 133 10.84 -5.80 10.46
CA ALA A 133 12.14 -5.26 10.90
C ALA A 133 13.01 -6.25 11.68
N SER A 134 12.47 -7.38 12.11
CA SER A 134 13.18 -8.38 12.93
C SER A 134 13.84 -7.78 14.19
N VAL A 135 13.14 -6.86 14.86
CA VAL A 135 13.62 -6.24 16.10
C VAL A 135 13.73 -7.31 17.18
N LYS A 136 14.85 -7.32 17.89
CA LYS A 136 15.16 -8.32 18.92
C LYS A 136 14.04 -8.42 19.96
N ASN A 137 13.63 -9.64 20.26
CA ASN A 137 12.54 -10.01 21.18
C ASN A 137 11.13 -9.56 20.75
N ALA A 138 10.93 -8.95 19.58
CA ALA A 138 9.61 -8.44 19.19
C ALA A 138 8.56 -9.55 19.05
N ASP A 139 8.89 -10.68 18.41
CA ASP A 139 7.95 -11.81 18.23
C ASP A 139 7.51 -12.40 19.59
N ALA A 140 8.46 -12.63 20.50
CA ALA A 140 8.15 -13.14 21.83
C ALA A 140 7.30 -12.18 22.66
N LEU A 141 7.54 -10.87 22.52
CA LEU A 141 6.74 -9.84 23.21
C LEU A 141 5.35 -9.69 22.61
N MET A 142 5.17 -9.89 21.29
CA MET A 142 3.86 -9.91 20.66
C MET A 142 2.98 -11.09 21.15
N GLU A 143 3.57 -12.24 21.42
CA GLU A 143 2.86 -13.38 22.03
C GLU A 143 2.30 -13.04 23.41
N LEU A 144 3.01 -12.21 24.19
CA LEU A 144 2.55 -11.72 25.49
C LEU A 144 1.53 -10.57 25.35
N GLY A 145 1.72 -9.70 24.38
CA GLY A 145 0.84 -8.55 24.10
C GLY A 145 0.63 -7.68 25.34
N ALA A 146 -0.62 -7.41 25.69
CA ALA A 146 -1.01 -6.62 26.87
C ALA A 146 -0.57 -7.24 28.22
N ASN A 147 -0.23 -8.53 28.25
CA ASN A 147 0.19 -9.23 29.47
C ASN A 147 1.70 -9.06 29.73
N ALA A 148 2.48 -8.50 28.80
CA ALA A 148 3.89 -8.24 28.99
C ALA A 148 4.10 -7.21 30.11
N THR A 149 4.96 -7.54 31.07
CA THR A 149 5.36 -6.58 32.12
C THR A 149 6.26 -5.49 31.53
N ASP A 150 6.44 -4.38 32.24
CA ASP A 150 7.31 -3.30 31.80
C ASP A 150 8.79 -3.76 31.71
N GLU A 151 9.23 -4.69 32.62
CA GLU A 151 10.56 -5.31 32.56
C GLU A 151 10.72 -6.19 31.30
N GLN A 152 9.70 -6.97 30.95
CA GLN A 152 9.70 -7.74 29.72
C GLN A 152 9.71 -6.81 28.50
N MET A 153 8.86 -5.79 28.47
CA MET A 153 8.78 -4.83 27.38
C MET A 153 10.10 -4.02 27.23
N ALA A 154 10.86 -3.85 28.32
CA ALA A 154 12.19 -3.24 28.28
C ALA A 154 13.24 -4.08 27.54
N THR A 155 12.99 -5.38 27.30
CA THR A 155 13.88 -6.27 26.54
C THR A 155 13.74 -6.12 25.03
N LEU A 156 12.71 -5.39 24.55
CA LEU A 156 12.58 -5.07 23.12
C LEU A 156 13.86 -4.38 22.64
N GLY A 157 14.39 -4.85 21.50
CA GLY A 157 15.65 -4.36 20.92
C GLY A 157 15.62 -2.90 20.45
N VAL A 158 15.03 -2.00 21.24
CA VAL A 158 15.01 -0.56 21.00
C VAL A 158 15.32 0.20 22.28
N THR A 159 16.34 1.06 22.26
CA THR A 159 16.82 1.77 23.45
C THR A 159 17.20 3.21 23.13
N ALA A 160 16.69 4.15 23.91
CA ALA A 160 17.17 5.53 23.91
C ALA A 160 18.43 5.60 24.78
N LYS A 161 19.59 5.78 24.15
CA LYS A 161 20.86 5.95 24.84
C LYS A 161 20.96 7.35 25.49
N ASP A 162 20.38 8.31 24.82
CA ASP A 162 20.13 9.69 25.24
C ASP A 162 18.99 10.28 24.38
N ASP A 163 18.64 11.55 24.55
CA ASP A 163 17.54 12.20 23.80
C ASP A 163 17.73 12.15 22.29
N GLN A 164 18.98 12.10 21.79
CA GLN A 164 19.30 12.18 20.36
C GLN A 164 19.93 10.91 19.79
N THR A 165 20.07 9.85 20.59
CA THR A 165 20.69 8.59 20.15
C THR A 165 19.75 7.43 20.41
N LEU A 166 19.23 6.86 19.33
CA LEU A 166 18.40 5.64 19.35
C LEU A 166 19.22 4.46 18.87
N VAL A 167 19.26 3.40 19.67
CA VAL A 167 19.91 2.13 19.29
C VAL A 167 18.83 1.09 19.05
N VAL A 168 18.92 0.40 17.90
CA VAL A 168 18.03 -0.70 17.52
C VAL A 168 18.86 -1.96 17.28
N GLU A 169 18.52 -3.04 17.97
CA GLU A 169 19.10 -4.37 17.81
C GLU A 169 18.11 -5.28 17.09
N LEU A 170 18.57 -5.99 16.07
CA LEU A 170 17.80 -6.92 15.26
C LEU A 170 18.18 -8.37 15.58
N GLU A 171 17.22 -9.30 15.50
CA GLU A 171 17.49 -10.75 15.55
C GLU A 171 18.25 -11.19 14.29
N ASN A 172 17.84 -10.68 13.13
CA ASN A 172 18.41 -10.99 11.85
C ASN A 172 18.79 -9.72 11.10
N LYS A 173 19.77 -9.82 10.20
CA LYS A 173 20.12 -8.74 9.29
C LYS A 173 18.94 -8.46 8.35
N VAL A 174 18.51 -7.20 8.28
CA VAL A 174 17.42 -6.75 7.41
C VAL A 174 17.96 -5.67 6.46
N PRO A 175 18.30 -5.99 5.20
CA PRO A 175 18.93 -5.06 4.27
C PRO A 175 18.08 -3.82 3.94
N TYR A 176 16.76 -3.94 4.06
CA TYR A 176 15.77 -2.87 3.83
C TYR A 176 15.29 -2.21 5.13
N PHE A 177 15.98 -2.42 6.25
CA PHE A 177 15.58 -1.91 7.57
C PHE A 177 15.33 -0.40 7.57
N THR A 178 16.22 0.37 6.94
CA THR A 178 16.06 1.83 6.87
C THR A 178 14.88 2.28 6.01
N ASP A 179 14.45 1.48 5.04
CA ASP A 179 13.27 1.75 4.22
C ASP A 179 12.00 1.58 5.05
N LEU A 180 11.96 0.55 5.91
CA LEU A 180 10.85 0.33 6.85
C LEU A 180 10.63 1.52 7.79
N MET A 181 11.69 2.21 8.20
CA MET A 181 11.61 3.33 9.13
C MET A 181 10.85 4.56 8.59
N ALA A 182 10.51 4.56 7.30
CA ALA A 182 9.62 5.53 6.66
C ALA A 182 8.13 5.15 6.72
N PHE A 183 7.78 3.97 7.27
CA PHE A 183 6.40 3.51 7.37
C PHE A 183 5.76 3.91 8.71
N PRO A 184 4.49 4.32 8.74
CA PRO A 184 3.86 4.94 9.92
C PRO A 184 3.89 4.12 11.21
N CYS A 185 3.89 2.78 11.18
CA CYS A 185 3.93 1.97 12.40
C CYS A 185 5.23 2.14 13.19
N TYR A 186 6.30 2.64 12.55
CA TYR A 186 7.59 2.93 13.21
C TYR A 186 7.74 4.40 13.63
N PHE A 187 6.72 5.24 13.40
CA PHE A 187 6.81 6.67 13.71
C PHE A 187 6.79 6.95 15.21
N PRO A 188 7.46 8.03 15.66
CA PRO A 188 7.50 8.39 17.06
C PRO A 188 6.13 8.88 17.55
N GLN A 189 5.87 8.71 18.84
CA GLN A 189 4.73 9.30 19.54
C GLN A 189 5.20 9.98 20.82
N ASN A 190 4.72 11.20 21.10
CA ASN A 190 5.05 11.91 22.33
C ASN A 190 4.25 11.30 23.50
N GLU A 191 4.93 10.53 24.34
CA GLU A 191 4.33 9.79 25.46
C GLU A 191 3.42 10.67 26.32
N LYS A 192 3.92 11.80 26.79
CA LYS A 192 3.15 12.71 27.67
C LYS A 192 1.86 13.20 27.02
N PHE A 193 1.90 13.45 25.73
CA PHE A 193 0.73 13.89 24.98
C PHE A 193 -0.26 12.75 24.75
N VAL A 194 0.24 11.56 24.41
CA VAL A 194 -0.61 10.35 24.23
C VAL A 194 -1.31 10.01 25.55
N GLU A 195 -0.58 9.95 26.66
CA GLU A 195 -1.16 9.68 27.98
C GLU A 195 -2.20 10.74 28.40
N LYS A 196 -1.91 12.02 28.17
CA LYS A 196 -2.87 13.11 28.41
C LYS A 196 -4.15 12.96 27.61
N CYS A 197 -4.07 12.51 26.37
CA CYS A 197 -5.23 12.29 25.50
C CYS A 197 -5.97 11.00 25.83
N GLY A 198 -5.26 9.98 26.33
CA GLY A 198 -5.78 8.65 26.58
C GLY A 198 -6.47 8.07 25.32
N LYS A 199 -7.62 7.49 25.50
CA LYS A 199 -8.43 6.89 24.38
C LYS A 199 -8.86 7.87 23.30
N ASN A 200 -8.68 9.16 23.49
CA ASN A 200 -9.01 10.17 22.48
C ASN A 200 -7.83 10.48 21.54
N TYR A 201 -6.62 9.97 21.83
CA TYR A 201 -5.46 10.22 20.96
C TYR A 201 -5.75 9.84 19.51
N GLY A 202 -5.41 10.71 18.57
CA GLY A 202 -5.60 10.48 17.14
C GLY A 202 -7.05 10.55 16.64
N THR A 203 -8.04 10.95 17.47
CA THR A 203 -9.46 10.97 17.07
C THR A 203 -9.97 12.32 16.56
N LYS A 204 -9.25 13.41 16.86
CA LYS A 204 -9.57 14.79 16.48
C LYS A 204 -8.30 15.64 16.36
N PRO A 205 -8.36 16.82 15.72
CA PRO A 205 -7.19 17.71 15.59
C PRO A 205 -6.56 18.09 16.93
N GLU A 206 -7.35 18.37 17.96
CA GLU A 206 -6.87 18.74 19.30
C GLU A 206 -6.20 17.58 20.06
N TYR A 207 -6.43 16.35 19.61
CA TYR A 207 -5.82 15.11 20.13
C TYR A 207 -4.77 14.53 19.17
N THR A 208 -4.25 15.37 18.26
CA THR A 208 -3.24 14.98 17.27
C THR A 208 -2.05 15.90 17.36
N LEU A 209 -0.85 15.34 17.47
CA LEU A 209 0.40 16.09 17.56
C LEU A 209 1.25 15.81 16.30
N SER A 210 1.98 16.82 15.83
CA SER A 210 2.76 16.71 14.59
C SER A 210 4.22 17.06 14.81
N ASN A 211 5.12 16.34 14.14
CA ASN A 211 6.54 16.68 14.00
C ASN A 211 6.95 16.82 12.52
N GLY A 212 6.04 16.55 11.58
CA GLY A 212 6.23 16.56 10.13
C GLY A 212 5.85 17.86 9.44
N ALA A 213 5.69 17.79 8.11
CA ALA A 213 5.51 18.94 7.21
C ALA A 213 4.23 19.75 7.47
N TYR A 214 3.17 19.09 7.88
CA TYR A 214 1.88 19.70 8.17
C TYR A 214 1.41 19.40 9.59
N LYS A 215 0.36 20.10 10.04
CA LYS A 215 -0.42 19.81 11.25
C LYS A 215 -1.90 19.79 10.88
N MET A 216 -2.65 18.85 11.44
CA MET A 216 -4.09 18.77 11.25
C MET A 216 -4.78 19.93 12.00
N THR A 217 -5.64 20.68 11.31
CA THR A 217 -6.33 21.85 11.90
C THR A 217 -7.85 21.70 11.92
N LYS A 218 -8.40 20.87 11.01
CA LYS A 218 -9.82 20.56 10.98
C LYS A 218 -10.03 19.15 10.45
N TRP A 219 -10.98 18.44 11.03
CA TRP A 219 -11.38 17.12 10.55
C TRP A 219 -12.88 16.93 10.73
N VAL A 220 -13.59 16.80 9.61
CA VAL A 220 -15.02 16.47 9.55
C VAL A 220 -15.11 15.07 8.96
N LYS A 221 -15.29 14.07 9.82
CA LYS A 221 -15.42 12.66 9.40
C LYS A 221 -16.53 12.52 8.35
N GLY A 222 -16.29 11.68 7.36
CA GLY A 222 -17.21 11.50 6.23
C GLY A 222 -17.22 12.66 5.22
N ASN A 223 -16.29 13.63 5.32
CA ASN A 223 -16.28 14.79 4.44
C ASN A 223 -14.86 15.24 4.07
N LYS A 224 -14.16 15.90 5.02
CA LYS A 224 -12.88 16.56 4.71
C LYS A 224 -11.99 16.69 5.94
N ALA A 225 -10.67 16.48 5.75
CA ALA A 225 -9.63 16.90 6.67
C ALA A 225 -8.81 18.06 6.07
N THR A 226 -8.43 19.02 6.91
CA THR A 226 -7.60 20.18 6.54
C THR A 226 -6.33 20.18 7.37
N PHE A 227 -5.22 20.35 6.68
CA PHE A 227 -3.89 20.40 7.26
C PHE A 227 -3.23 21.71 6.86
N THR A 228 -2.49 22.32 7.77
CA THR A 228 -1.76 23.56 7.54
C THR A 228 -0.27 23.32 7.75
N LYS A 229 0.56 23.97 6.96
CA LYS A 229 2.01 23.92 7.09
C LYS A 229 2.46 24.06 8.54
N ASN A 230 3.38 23.23 8.97
CA ASN A 230 3.99 23.27 10.27
C ASN A 230 5.25 24.14 10.24
N ASP A 231 5.17 25.36 10.74
CA ASP A 231 6.32 26.29 10.74
C ASP A 231 7.45 25.86 11.70
N LYS A 232 7.16 24.92 12.62
CA LYS A 232 8.17 24.33 13.54
C LYS A 232 8.87 23.10 12.94
N TYR A 233 8.45 22.67 11.74
CA TYR A 233 9.06 21.55 11.06
C TYR A 233 10.52 21.85 10.72
N TYR A 234 11.44 20.91 11.00
CA TYR A 234 12.88 21.13 10.80
C TYR A 234 13.23 21.50 9.36
N ASP A 235 12.44 21.04 8.38
CA ASP A 235 12.62 21.31 6.94
C ASP A 235 11.45 22.12 6.34
N ALA A 236 10.90 23.04 7.13
CA ALA A 236 9.75 23.87 6.72
C ALA A 236 10.00 24.65 5.42
N LYS A 237 11.26 24.92 5.04
CA LYS A 237 11.62 25.64 3.80
C LYS A 237 11.27 24.83 2.56
N THR A 238 11.27 23.51 2.61
CA THR A 238 10.92 22.61 1.51
C THR A 238 9.43 22.60 1.24
N VAL A 239 8.60 22.85 2.27
CA VAL A 239 7.14 22.83 2.17
C VAL A 239 6.64 24.12 1.51
N ALA A 240 6.26 24.04 0.23
CA ALA A 240 5.82 25.20 -0.53
C ALA A 240 4.32 25.51 -0.38
N THR A 241 3.48 24.47 -0.30
CA THR A 241 2.02 24.60 -0.18
C THR A 241 1.64 24.89 1.27
N LYS A 242 0.83 25.93 1.50
CA LYS A 242 0.44 26.31 2.87
C LYS A 242 -0.59 25.37 3.48
N ASN A 243 -1.51 24.89 2.65
CA ASN A 243 -2.60 24.03 3.10
C ASN A 243 -2.69 22.77 2.25
N LEU A 244 -3.06 21.67 2.90
CA LEU A 244 -3.45 20.42 2.27
C LEU A 244 -4.89 20.11 2.71
N GLU A 245 -5.77 19.86 1.77
CA GLU A 245 -7.13 19.42 2.02
C GLU A 245 -7.35 18.03 1.43
N MET A 246 -7.78 17.09 2.25
CA MET A 246 -8.14 15.73 1.86
C MET A 246 -9.65 15.59 1.90
N TYR A 247 -10.27 15.43 0.73
CA TYR A 247 -11.72 15.30 0.56
C TYR A 247 -12.10 13.82 0.44
N LEU A 248 -13.12 13.40 1.15
CA LEU A 248 -13.77 12.12 0.88
C LEU A 248 -14.72 12.29 -0.31
N VAL A 249 -14.45 11.60 -1.40
CA VAL A 249 -15.31 11.56 -2.60
C VAL A 249 -15.38 10.12 -3.10
N GLN A 250 -16.32 9.35 -2.58
CA GLN A 250 -16.45 7.91 -2.83
C GLN A 250 -16.79 7.55 -4.28
N ASP A 251 -17.57 8.41 -4.97
CA ASP A 251 -17.96 8.17 -6.35
C ASP A 251 -16.93 8.74 -7.34
N PRO A 252 -16.28 7.93 -8.18
CA PRO A 252 -15.25 8.37 -9.11
C PRO A 252 -15.76 9.39 -10.16
N LYS A 253 -17.05 9.35 -10.54
CA LYS A 253 -17.63 10.33 -11.47
C LYS A 253 -17.72 11.69 -10.81
N THR A 254 -18.14 11.73 -9.54
CA THR A 254 -18.18 12.95 -8.73
C THR A 254 -16.78 13.50 -8.51
N ALA A 255 -15.78 12.64 -8.24
CA ALA A 255 -14.39 13.05 -8.11
C ALA A 255 -13.87 13.69 -9.40
N ALA A 256 -14.13 13.07 -10.56
CA ALA A 256 -13.77 13.61 -11.86
C ALA A 256 -14.50 14.94 -12.18
N GLN A 257 -15.77 15.08 -11.83
CA GLN A 257 -16.52 16.34 -11.98
C GLN A 257 -15.95 17.44 -11.08
N ASN A 258 -15.60 17.12 -9.84
CA ASN A 258 -14.94 18.06 -8.93
C ASN A 258 -13.60 18.52 -9.48
N PHE A 259 -12.85 17.62 -10.11
CA PHE A 259 -11.60 17.95 -10.80
C PHE A 259 -11.84 18.87 -12.02
N ASP A 260 -12.77 18.50 -12.92
CA ASP A 260 -13.12 19.31 -14.11
C ASP A 260 -13.57 20.73 -13.73
N ASN A 261 -14.23 20.89 -12.56
CA ASN A 261 -14.69 22.18 -12.03
C ASN A 261 -13.64 22.91 -11.14
N GLY A 262 -12.42 22.40 -11.02
CA GLY A 262 -11.35 23.02 -10.22
C GLY A 262 -11.58 22.99 -8.71
N LYS A 263 -12.49 22.14 -8.20
CA LYS A 263 -12.73 21.96 -6.76
C LYS A 263 -11.68 21.09 -6.08
N VAL A 264 -11.05 20.18 -6.83
CA VAL A 264 -9.92 19.36 -6.39
C VAL A 264 -8.82 19.41 -7.44
N ASP A 265 -7.57 19.26 -7.00
CA ASP A 265 -6.38 19.33 -7.82
C ASP A 265 -5.85 17.93 -8.20
N TYR A 266 -6.31 16.91 -7.48
CA TYR A 266 -5.99 15.50 -7.72
C TYR A 266 -7.18 14.62 -7.38
N ALA A 267 -7.46 13.64 -8.23
CA ALA A 267 -8.50 12.63 -8.01
C ALA A 267 -8.15 11.33 -8.72
N THR A 268 -8.31 10.18 -8.07
CA THR A 268 -8.29 8.87 -8.73
C THR A 268 -9.56 8.67 -9.57
N ILE A 269 -9.45 7.92 -10.65
CA ILE A 269 -10.57 7.54 -11.51
C ILE A 269 -10.53 6.05 -11.82
N ASN A 270 -11.69 5.46 -12.09
CA ASN A 270 -11.80 4.07 -12.48
C ASN A 270 -11.79 3.87 -14.00
N SER A 271 -11.77 2.60 -14.45
CA SER A 271 -11.73 2.18 -15.84
C SER A 271 -12.79 2.84 -16.73
N THR A 272 -14.01 3.08 -16.21
CA THR A 272 -15.13 3.64 -16.99
C THR A 272 -14.92 5.09 -17.42
N LEU A 273 -14.00 5.81 -16.74
CA LEU A 273 -13.69 7.20 -17.00
C LEU A 273 -12.40 7.40 -17.80
N VAL A 274 -11.54 6.38 -17.87
CA VAL A 274 -10.21 6.50 -18.49
C VAL A 274 -10.30 6.97 -19.93
N ASP A 275 -11.20 6.42 -20.75
CA ASP A 275 -11.33 6.77 -22.17
C ASP A 275 -11.66 8.27 -22.37
N LYS A 276 -12.35 8.92 -21.41
CA LYS A 276 -12.64 10.37 -21.44
C LYS A 276 -11.39 11.24 -21.23
N TYR A 277 -10.40 10.74 -20.48
CA TYR A 277 -9.25 11.55 -20.05
C TYR A 277 -7.92 11.08 -20.65
N LYS A 278 -7.82 9.85 -21.13
CA LYS A 278 -6.62 9.30 -21.79
C LYS A 278 -6.12 10.23 -22.91
N GLY A 279 -4.83 10.54 -22.88
CA GLY A 279 -4.19 11.48 -23.82
C GLY A 279 -4.27 12.97 -23.43
N LYS A 280 -4.96 13.33 -22.36
CA LYS A 280 -4.92 14.70 -21.82
C LYS A 280 -3.72 14.87 -20.89
N ASP A 281 -3.12 16.08 -20.85
CA ASP A 281 -1.98 16.39 -19.96
C ASP A 281 -2.30 16.26 -18.46
N THR A 282 -3.59 16.19 -18.12
CA THR A 282 -4.06 16.01 -16.75
C THR A 282 -4.23 14.55 -16.36
N PHE A 283 -4.13 13.62 -17.32
CA PHE A 283 -4.23 12.19 -17.07
C PHE A 283 -2.87 11.62 -16.67
N ALA A 284 -2.83 10.84 -15.60
CA ALA A 284 -1.64 10.14 -15.14
C ALA A 284 -1.98 8.70 -14.73
N THR A 285 -1.02 7.81 -14.86
CA THR A 285 -1.08 6.46 -14.30
C THR A 285 0.14 6.21 -13.43
N PHE A 286 0.01 5.39 -12.41
CA PHE A 286 1.09 4.97 -11.52
C PHE A 286 0.90 3.53 -11.06
N ASN A 287 1.98 2.88 -10.62
CA ASN A 287 1.96 1.53 -10.06
C ASN A 287 1.58 1.61 -8.58
N GLU A 288 0.60 0.81 -8.15
CA GLU A 288 0.19 0.69 -6.74
C GLU A 288 1.02 -0.33 -5.95
N GLY A 289 1.91 -1.04 -6.62
CA GLY A 289 2.73 -2.09 -6.00
C GLY A 289 2.03 -3.44 -5.84
N TYR A 290 0.70 -3.52 -5.91
CA TYR A 290 -0.02 -4.78 -5.74
C TYR A 290 0.16 -5.71 -6.94
N LEU A 291 0.42 -6.98 -6.65
CA LEU A 291 0.27 -8.09 -7.59
C LEU A 291 -1.08 -8.78 -7.38
N PHE A 292 -1.85 -8.92 -8.44
CA PHE A 292 -3.03 -9.78 -8.49
C PHE A 292 -2.66 -11.13 -9.12
N TYR A 293 -3.03 -12.22 -8.46
CA TYR A 293 -2.61 -13.56 -8.85
C TYR A 293 -3.66 -14.60 -8.47
N LEU A 294 -3.51 -15.82 -9.00
CA LEU A 294 -4.24 -16.99 -8.55
C LEU A 294 -3.37 -17.78 -7.57
N GLN A 295 -3.91 -18.07 -6.39
CA GLN A 295 -3.32 -19.03 -5.45
C GLN A 295 -4.02 -20.37 -5.63
N VAL A 296 -3.25 -21.43 -5.65
CA VAL A 296 -3.70 -22.80 -5.92
C VAL A 296 -3.58 -23.64 -4.65
N ASN A 297 -4.58 -24.46 -4.36
CA ASN A 297 -4.56 -25.37 -3.22
C ASN A 297 -3.88 -26.71 -3.59
N PHE A 298 -2.64 -26.90 -3.15
CA PHE A 298 -1.86 -28.12 -3.40
C PHE A 298 -2.38 -29.38 -2.67
N LYS A 299 -3.35 -29.24 -1.77
CA LYS A 299 -4.04 -30.37 -1.17
C LYS A 299 -5.21 -30.88 -2.02
N ASN A 300 -5.57 -30.17 -3.09
CA ASN A 300 -6.58 -30.60 -4.06
C ASN A 300 -5.90 -31.26 -5.25
N ASN A 301 -6.13 -32.55 -5.48
CA ASN A 301 -5.44 -33.36 -6.50
C ASN A 301 -5.60 -32.81 -7.93
N THR A 302 -6.73 -32.18 -8.26
CA THR A 302 -6.97 -31.64 -9.60
C THR A 302 -6.03 -30.48 -9.89
N VAL A 303 -6.00 -29.47 -9.02
CA VAL A 303 -5.19 -28.26 -9.24
C VAL A 303 -3.74 -28.41 -8.75
N ALA A 304 -3.46 -29.44 -7.94
CA ALA A 304 -2.09 -29.86 -7.63
C ALA A 304 -1.37 -30.47 -8.85
N ASN A 305 -2.11 -30.89 -9.88
CA ASN A 305 -1.52 -31.31 -11.13
C ASN A 305 -0.88 -30.12 -11.86
N LYS A 306 0.43 -30.22 -12.17
CA LYS A 306 1.19 -29.13 -12.79
C LYS A 306 0.64 -28.72 -14.14
N ASN A 307 0.19 -29.69 -14.97
CA ASN A 307 -0.35 -29.41 -16.28
C ASN A 307 -1.67 -28.61 -16.21
N VAL A 308 -2.49 -28.78 -15.14
CA VAL A 308 -3.65 -27.93 -14.90
C VAL A 308 -3.21 -26.48 -14.66
N ARG A 309 -2.22 -26.26 -13.79
CA ARG A 309 -1.72 -24.92 -13.48
C ARG A 309 -1.10 -24.23 -14.69
N GLU A 310 -0.31 -24.95 -15.47
CA GLU A 310 0.27 -24.45 -16.73
C GLU A 310 -0.83 -24.09 -17.75
N ALA A 311 -1.86 -24.93 -17.90
CA ALA A 311 -2.99 -24.66 -18.79
C ALA A 311 -3.69 -23.33 -18.40
N LEU A 312 -3.95 -23.13 -17.10
CA LEU A 312 -4.53 -21.89 -16.61
C LEU A 312 -3.60 -20.68 -16.88
N ALA A 313 -2.29 -20.82 -16.60
CA ALA A 313 -1.31 -19.74 -16.79
C ALA A 313 -1.20 -19.28 -18.25
N TYR A 314 -1.14 -20.23 -19.21
CA TYR A 314 -1.08 -19.93 -20.65
C TYR A 314 -2.41 -19.43 -21.24
N ALA A 315 -3.56 -19.75 -20.63
CA ALA A 315 -4.86 -19.29 -21.11
C ALA A 315 -5.14 -17.79 -20.85
N ILE A 316 -4.36 -17.14 -19.98
CA ILE A 316 -4.61 -15.76 -19.56
C ILE A 316 -3.95 -14.75 -20.51
N ASN A 317 -4.75 -14.02 -21.31
CA ASN A 317 -4.26 -12.87 -22.07
C ASN A 317 -4.17 -11.63 -21.18
N ARG A 318 -3.06 -11.53 -20.45
CA ARG A 318 -2.79 -10.47 -19.47
C ARG A 318 -2.77 -9.08 -20.09
N LYS A 319 -2.27 -8.97 -21.31
CA LYS A 319 -2.25 -7.71 -22.06
C LYS A 319 -3.66 -7.22 -22.34
N ASP A 320 -4.53 -8.09 -22.85
CA ASP A 320 -5.91 -7.74 -23.16
C ASP A 320 -6.71 -7.34 -21.89
N LEU A 321 -6.53 -8.10 -20.79
CA LEU A 321 -7.12 -7.75 -19.50
C LEU A 321 -6.73 -6.33 -19.07
N CYS A 322 -5.44 -5.99 -19.12
CA CYS A 322 -4.96 -4.70 -18.63
C CYS A 322 -5.32 -3.53 -19.55
N GLU A 323 -5.15 -3.69 -20.88
CA GLU A 323 -5.30 -2.60 -21.84
C GLU A 323 -6.76 -2.34 -22.25
N ASN A 324 -7.61 -3.39 -22.30
CA ASN A 324 -8.97 -3.30 -22.83
C ASN A 324 -10.07 -3.44 -21.78
N VAL A 325 -9.78 -4.09 -20.62
CA VAL A 325 -10.76 -4.29 -19.55
C VAL A 325 -10.49 -3.36 -18.37
N LEU A 326 -9.31 -3.45 -17.75
CA LEU A 326 -8.96 -2.63 -16.59
C LEU A 326 -8.70 -1.17 -16.96
N LYS A 327 -7.90 -0.91 -17.98
CA LYS A 327 -7.59 0.42 -18.55
C LYS A 327 -7.01 1.44 -17.57
N ASP A 328 -6.66 1.02 -16.37
CA ASP A 328 -6.29 1.88 -15.23
C ASP A 328 -4.77 2.06 -15.05
N GLY A 329 -3.98 1.64 -16.04
CA GLY A 329 -2.52 1.63 -15.97
C GLY A 329 -1.94 0.33 -15.44
N SER A 330 -2.78 -0.65 -15.09
CA SER A 330 -2.34 -2.02 -14.76
C SER A 330 -1.54 -2.62 -15.90
N LYS A 331 -0.56 -3.47 -15.56
CA LYS A 331 0.32 -4.15 -16.50
C LYS A 331 0.21 -5.65 -16.32
N GLY A 332 0.24 -6.40 -17.43
CA GLY A 332 0.30 -7.85 -17.37
C GLY A 332 1.56 -8.32 -16.64
N ALA A 333 1.38 -9.09 -15.58
CA ALA A 333 2.51 -9.63 -14.82
C ALA A 333 3.31 -10.64 -15.66
N THR A 334 4.62 -10.64 -15.52
CA THR A 334 5.54 -11.58 -16.18
C THR A 334 6.22 -12.55 -15.21
N GLY A 335 6.10 -12.28 -13.92
CA GLY A 335 6.60 -13.09 -12.80
C GLY A 335 5.82 -12.77 -11.53
N PHE A 336 6.24 -13.32 -10.41
CA PHE A 336 5.56 -13.14 -9.13
C PHE A 336 6.01 -11.88 -8.38
N ILE A 337 7.21 -11.39 -8.65
CA ILE A 337 7.70 -10.12 -8.11
C ILE A 337 7.32 -8.99 -9.08
N PRO A 338 6.52 -7.98 -8.69
CA PRO A 338 6.12 -6.89 -9.56
C PRO A 338 7.28 -5.95 -9.90
N SER A 339 7.14 -5.22 -11.02
CA SER A 339 8.07 -4.18 -11.41
C SER A 339 8.02 -2.97 -10.46
N GLN A 340 9.11 -2.22 -10.39
CA GLN A 340 9.26 -1.03 -9.54
C GLN A 340 9.20 -1.29 -8.02
N LEU A 341 9.27 -2.56 -7.60
CA LEU A 341 9.31 -2.93 -6.18
C LEU A 341 10.68 -2.58 -5.57
N SER A 342 11.73 -3.06 -6.19
CA SER A 342 13.09 -2.87 -5.69
C SER A 342 14.12 -2.88 -6.82
N THR A 343 15.31 -2.37 -6.51
CA THR A 343 16.41 -2.30 -7.47
C THR A 343 17.64 -3.02 -6.93
N SER A 344 18.36 -3.70 -7.85
CA SER A 344 19.65 -4.34 -7.54
C SER A 344 20.68 -3.30 -7.05
N PRO A 345 21.80 -3.73 -6.45
CA PRO A 345 22.94 -2.84 -6.16
C PRO A 345 23.46 -2.09 -7.39
N ALA A 346 23.24 -2.64 -8.60
CA ALA A 346 23.58 -1.99 -9.87
C ALA A 346 22.48 -1.02 -10.38
N GLY A 347 21.36 -0.86 -9.65
CA GLY A 347 20.28 0.05 -9.97
C GLY A 347 19.25 -0.47 -10.98
N LYS A 348 19.26 -1.77 -11.30
CA LYS A 348 18.27 -2.39 -12.20
C LYS A 348 17.03 -2.86 -11.43
N ASP A 349 15.87 -2.74 -12.05
CA ASP A 349 14.62 -3.31 -11.53
C ASP A 349 14.68 -4.84 -11.47
N PHE A 350 14.00 -5.46 -10.49
CA PHE A 350 13.97 -6.91 -10.34
C PHE A 350 13.42 -7.63 -11.59
N ARG A 351 12.38 -7.07 -12.21
CA ARG A 351 11.81 -7.64 -13.45
C ARG A 351 12.73 -7.54 -14.66
N ASP A 352 13.69 -6.61 -14.66
CA ASP A 352 14.66 -6.49 -15.76
C ASP A 352 15.78 -7.55 -15.66
N ASP A 353 16.08 -8.04 -14.44
CA ASP A 353 17.11 -9.05 -14.20
C ASP A 353 16.54 -10.48 -14.15
N ALA A 354 15.26 -10.66 -13.79
CA ALA A 354 14.62 -11.97 -13.68
C ALA A 354 13.92 -12.40 -15.00
N ASP A 355 13.73 -13.73 -15.14
CA ASP A 355 13.05 -14.31 -16.30
C ASP A 355 11.57 -13.90 -16.39
N LYS A 356 11.00 -14.03 -17.59
CA LYS A 356 9.55 -13.95 -17.83
C LYS A 356 8.99 -15.37 -17.80
N TYR A 357 8.17 -15.65 -16.80
CA TYR A 357 7.70 -17.03 -16.54
C TYR A 357 6.33 -17.33 -17.14
N VAL A 358 5.54 -16.31 -17.46
CA VAL A 358 4.19 -16.48 -17.97
C VAL A 358 3.98 -15.72 -19.28
N SER A 359 3.24 -16.36 -20.21
CA SER A 359 2.87 -15.77 -21.49
C SER A 359 1.47 -16.24 -21.88
N TYR A 360 0.86 -15.63 -22.88
CA TYR A 360 -0.41 -16.06 -23.43
C TYR A 360 -0.17 -16.93 -24.67
N ASP A 361 -0.68 -18.16 -24.63
CA ASP A 361 -0.71 -19.08 -25.76
C ASP A 361 -1.86 -20.08 -25.60
N GLN A 362 -2.96 -19.83 -26.30
CA GLN A 362 -4.19 -20.63 -26.19
C GLN A 362 -3.98 -22.09 -26.67
N LYS A 363 -3.10 -22.31 -27.66
CA LYS A 363 -2.80 -23.65 -28.16
C LYS A 363 -2.03 -24.45 -27.11
N LYS A 364 -1.00 -23.84 -26.55
CA LYS A 364 -0.19 -24.45 -25.50
C LYS A 364 -1.02 -24.70 -24.23
N ALA A 365 -1.93 -23.78 -23.88
CA ALA A 365 -2.88 -23.99 -22.79
C ALA A 365 -3.75 -25.24 -22.99
N GLN A 366 -4.24 -25.47 -24.23
CA GLN A 366 -5.01 -26.67 -24.56
C GLN A 366 -4.14 -27.95 -24.50
N GLU A 367 -2.91 -27.89 -24.99
CA GLU A 367 -1.98 -29.03 -24.94
C GLU A 367 -1.70 -29.46 -23.48
N TYR A 368 -1.48 -28.50 -22.57
CA TYR A 368 -1.32 -28.80 -21.14
C TYR A 368 -2.62 -29.35 -20.52
N LEU A 369 -3.78 -28.81 -20.88
CA LEU A 369 -5.05 -29.32 -20.36
C LEU A 369 -5.31 -30.75 -20.84
N ASP A 370 -4.97 -31.07 -22.09
CA ASP A 370 -5.13 -32.42 -22.62
C ASP A 370 -4.19 -33.41 -21.96
N ALA A 371 -2.96 -33.00 -21.64
CA ALA A 371 -2.04 -33.77 -20.83
C ALA A 371 -2.58 -34.00 -19.40
N ALA A 372 -3.10 -32.95 -18.77
CA ALA A 372 -3.72 -33.04 -17.44
C ALA A 372 -4.92 -34.00 -17.41
N LYS A 373 -5.82 -33.94 -18.42
CA LYS A 373 -6.96 -34.87 -18.54
C LYS A 373 -6.51 -36.32 -18.63
N LYS A 374 -5.45 -36.58 -19.40
CA LYS A 374 -4.87 -37.92 -19.53
C LYS A 374 -4.27 -38.41 -18.21
N GLU A 375 -3.53 -37.57 -17.50
CA GLU A 375 -2.93 -37.92 -16.21
C GLU A 375 -3.98 -38.15 -15.12
N LEU A 376 -5.06 -37.37 -15.12
CA LEU A 376 -6.15 -37.46 -14.15
C LEU A 376 -7.23 -38.49 -14.54
N GLY A 377 -7.14 -39.11 -15.72
CA GLY A 377 -8.09 -40.12 -16.19
C GLY A 377 -9.51 -39.59 -16.41
N THR A 378 -9.64 -38.33 -16.92
CA THR A 378 -10.94 -37.70 -17.11
C THR A 378 -11.01 -36.92 -18.44
N ASP A 379 -12.17 -36.87 -19.07
CA ASP A 379 -12.39 -36.05 -20.27
C ASP A 379 -12.69 -34.57 -19.93
N THR A 380 -13.10 -34.31 -18.71
CA THR A 380 -13.46 -32.96 -18.26
C THR A 380 -12.88 -32.66 -16.89
N ILE A 381 -12.14 -31.57 -16.78
CA ILE A 381 -11.65 -31.02 -15.52
C ILE A 381 -12.62 -29.91 -15.07
N THR A 382 -13.04 -29.96 -13.83
CA THR A 382 -13.86 -28.90 -13.22
C THR A 382 -13.06 -28.24 -12.12
N ILE A 383 -13.00 -26.90 -12.11
CA ILE A 383 -12.35 -26.11 -11.07
C ILE A 383 -13.32 -25.09 -10.49
N ASP A 384 -13.21 -24.86 -9.19
CA ASP A 384 -13.89 -23.77 -8.48
C ASP A 384 -12.94 -22.57 -8.39
N LEU A 385 -13.36 -21.43 -8.95
CA LEU A 385 -12.65 -20.16 -8.90
C LEU A 385 -13.30 -19.27 -7.83
N LEU A 386 -12.66 -19.20 -6.67
CA LEU A 386 -13.08 -18.37 -5.54
C LEU A 386 -12.61 -16.93 -5.73
N TYR A 387 -13.47 -15.94 -5.43
CA TYR A 387 -13.11 -14.53 -5.49
C TYR A 387 -13.92 -13.64 -4.55
N GLY A 388 -13.35 -12.48 -4.17
CA GLY A 388 -14.02 -11.46 -3.37
C GLY A 388 -14.82 -10.49 -4.24
N THR A 389 -16.07 -10.17 -3.84
CA THR A 389 -16.95 -9.23 -4.57
C THR A 389 -16.82 -7.79 -4.10
N ASP A 390 -16.16 -7.56 -2.98
CA ASP A 390 -15.95 -6.26 -2.34
C ASP A 390 -14.49 -5.76 -2.43
N GLU A 391 -13.71 -6.33 -3.36
CA GLU A 391 -12.31 -5.99 -3.61
C GLU A 391 -12.09 -5.62 -5.09
N SER A 392 -12.34 -4.38 -5.46
CA SER A 392 -12.09 -3.94 -6.85
C SER A 392 -10.60 -4.04 -7.22
N PRO A 393 -10.25 -4.55 -8.43
CA PRO A 393 -11.13 -5.07 -9.51
C PRO A 393 -11.21 -6.61 -9.53
N MET A 394 -11.34 -7.29 -8.37
CA MET A 394 -11.27 -8.74 -8.24
C MET A 394 -12.38 -9.47 -9.00
N ASP A 395 -13.61 -8.94 -8.96
CA ASP A 395 -14.77 -9.42 -9.70
C ASP A 395 -14.53 -9.35 -11.20
N THR A 396 -14.08 -8.21 -11.70
CA THR A 396 -13.73 -8.00 -13.13
C THR A 396 -12.63 -8.96 -13.59
N MET A 397 -11.61 -9.18 -12.74
CA MET A 397 -10.56 -10.16 -13.00
C MET A 397 -11.14 -11.58 -13.10
N ALA A 398 -11.97 -11.99 -12.12
CA ALA A 398 -12.53 -13.33 -12.06
C ALA A 398 -13.43 -13.64 -13.28
N GLU A 399 -14.28 -12.70 -13.68
CA GLU A 399 -15.13 -12.82 -14.87
C GLU A 399 -14.30 -12.94 -16.16
N TYR A 400 -13.25 -12.11 -16.29
CA TYR A 400 -12.34 -12.20 -17.44
C TYR A 400 -11.63 -13.55 -17.50
N LEU A 401 -11.17 -14.06 -16.35
CA LEU A 401 -10.51 -15.36 -16.25
C LEU A 401 -11.47 -16.51 -16.60
N GLN A 402 -12.71 -16.47 -16.12
CA GLN A 402 -13.75 -17.45 -16.51
C GLN A 402 -13.92 -17.46 -18.03
N GLY A 403 -14.05 -16.28 -18.64
CA GLY A 403 -14.17 -16.16 -20.11
C GLY A 403 -12.93 -16.69 -20.85
N SER A 404 -11.74 -16.52 -20.28
CA SER A 404 -10.50 -17.04 -20.86
C SER A 404 -10.40 -18.57 -20.75
N PHE A 405 -10.74 -19.12 -19.60
CA PHE A 405 -10.69 -20.56 -19.33
C PHE A 405 -11.78 -21.34 -20.06
N SER A 406 -12.96 -20.76 -20.27
CA SER A 406 -14.05 -21.40 -21.03
C SER A 406 -13.73 -21.66 -22.50
N LYS A 407 -12.66 -21.05 -23.04
CA LYS A 407 -12.15 -21.33 -24.39
C LYS A 407 -11.39 -22.67 -24.48
N LEU A 408 -11.03 -23.28 -23.34
CA LEU A 408 -10.32 -24.56 -23.28
C LEU A 408 -11.34 -25.71 -23.31
N LYS A 409 -11.20 -26.61 -24.31
CA LYS A 409 -12.09 -27.75 -24.45
C LYS A 409 -11.86 -28.78 -23.35
N GLY A 410 -12.90 -29.06 -22.58
CA GLY A 410 -12.86 -29.99 -21.46
C GLY A 410 -12.45 -29.35 -20.11
N LEU A 411 -12.43 -28.02 -20.01
CA LEU A 411 -12.35 -27.30 -18.75
C LEU A 411 -13.70 -26.65 -18.42
N LYS A 412 -14.17 -26.87 -17.18
CA LYS A 412 -15.35 -26.19 -16.62
C LYS A 412 -14.90 -25.35 -15.42
N VAL A 413 -15.40 -24.13 -15.31
CA VAL A 413 -15.08 -23.23 -14.21
C VAL A 413 -16.36 -22.81 -13.50
N ASN A 414 -16.47 -23.16 -12.24
CA ASN A 414 -17.53 -22.71 -11.35
C ASN A 414 -17.06 -21.43 -10.65
N MET A 415 -17.85 -20.37 -10.74
CA MET A 415 -17.58 -19.11 -10.05
C MET A 415 -18.09 -19.17 -8.63
N VAL A 416 -17.21 -18.97 -7.64
CA VAL A 416 -17.53 -18.99 -6.22
C VAL A 416 -17.31 -17.58 -5.64
N ALA A 417 -18.38 -16.81 -5.63
CA ALA A 417 -18.36 -15.43 -5.13
C ALA A 417 -18.52 -15.37 -3.61
N THR A 418 -17.78 -14.53 -2.94
CA THR A 418 -17.95 -14.24 -1.52
C THR A 418 -17.40 -12.84 -1.19
N VAL A 419 -17.47 -12.41 0.09
CA VAL A 419 -16.83 -11.16 0.53
C VAL A 419 -15.40 -11.43 1.02
N LYS A 420 -14.54 -10.43 0.97
CA LYS A 420 -13.11 -10.50 1.35
C LYS A 420 -12.88 -11.21 2.69
N LYS A 421 -13.65 -10.82 3.70
CA LYS A 421 -13.50 -11.40 5.05
C LYS A 421 -13.76 -12.91 5.07
N ASP A 422 -14.82 -13.37 4.40
CA ASP A 422 -15.13 -14.80 4.28
C ASP A 422 -14.08 -15.53 3.44
N ARG A 423 -13.65 -14.92 2.33
CA ARG A 423 -12.61 -15.47 1.46
C ARG A 423 -11.34 -15.80 2.24
N ILE A 424 -10.81 -14.83 2.99
CA ILE A 424 -9.53 -14.98 3.70
C ILE A 424 -9.69 -15.88 4.93
N TYR A 425 -10.61 -15.52 5.87
CA TYR A 425 -10.62 -16.12 7.20
C TYR A 425 -11.40 -17.45 7.27
N ASN A 426 -12.36 -17.69 6.37
CA ASN A 426 -13.18 -18.90 6.40
C ASN A 426 -12.87 -19.87 5.26
N ARG A 427 -12.46 -19.37 4.08
CA ARG A 427 -12.18 -20.23 2.93
C ARG A 427 -10.70 -20.54 2.80
N GLU A 428 -9.85 -19.54 2.58
CA GLU A 428 -8.42 -19.74 2.39
C GLU A 428 -7.76 -20.31 3.63
N ALA A 429 -7.99 -19.73 4.82
CA ALA A 429 -7.39 -20.17 6.07
C ALA A 429 -7.74 -21.64 6.44
N ASN A 430 -8.90 -22.13 6.02
CA ASN A 430 -9.35 -23.52 6.26
C ASN A 430 -9.12 -24.45 5.05
N GLY A 431 -8.47 -23.99 3.98
CA GLY A 431 -8.23 -24.79 2.77
C GLY A 431 -9.49 -25.11 1.95
N ASN A 432 -10.59 -24.38 2.15
CA ASN A 432 -11.87 -24.57 1.48
C ASN A 432 -11.93 -23.85 0.11
N PHE A 433 -10.95 -24.09 -0.73
CA PHE A 433 -10.87 -23.59 -2.10
C PHE A 433 -10.04 -24.53 -2.98
N GLN A 434 -10.19 -24.39 -4.30
CA GLN A 434 -9.30 -25.01 -5.28
C GLN A 434 -8.34 -23.97 -5.89
N VAL A 435 -8.91 -22.95 -6.54
CA VAL A 435 -8.17 -21.80 -7.06
C VAL A 435 -8.84 -20.54 -6.53
N VAL A 436 -8.07 -19.59 -6.02
CA VAL A 436 -8.59 -18.33 -5.53
C VAL A 436 -7.92 -17.14 -6.22
N CYS A 437 -8.75 -16.19 -6.65
CA CYS A 437 -8.31 -14.85 -7.04
C CYS A 437 -7.95 -14.07 -5.78
N THR A 438 -6.71 -13.65 -5.69
CA THR A 438 -6.21 -12.89 -4.53
C THR A 438 -5.17 -11.86 -4.95
N ARG A 439 -4.66 -11.10 -3.99
CA ARG A 439 -3.65 -10.08 -4.23
C ARG A 439 -2.72 -9.95 -3.04
N TRP A 440 -1.53 -9.45 -3.29
CA TRP A 440 -0.59 -9.02 -2.26
C TRP A 440 -0.08 -7.61 -2.57
N GLY A 441 0.01 -6.77 -1.54
CA GLY A 441 0.69 -5.48 -1.59
C GLY A 441 1.99 -5.59 -0.82
N PRO A 442 3.08 -4.96 -1.27
CA PRO A 442 4.36 -5.09 -0.61
C PRO A 442 4.39 -4.30 0.70
N ASP A 443 4.77 -4.97 1.78
CA ASP A 443 4.97 -4.30 3.08
C ASP A 443 6.29 -3.49 3.09
N TYR A 444 7.27 -3.92 2.27
CA TYR A 444 8.58 -3.29 2.14
C TYR A 444 9.18 -3.48 0.74
N ALA A 445 10.16 -2.65 0.38
CA ALA A 445 10.77 -2.59 -0.95
C ALA A 445 11.86 -3.66 -1.18
N ASP A 446 11.52 -4.93 -0.90
CA ASP A 446 12.42 -6.07 -1.14
C ASP A 446 11.62 -7.25 -1.71
N PRO A 447 12.16 -8.04 -2.66
CA PRO A 447 11.47 -9.20 -3.25
C PRO A 447 10.95 -10.22 -2.23
N THR A 448 11.58 -10.31 -1.07
CA THR A 448 11.17 -11.25 -0.01
C THR A 448 9.76 -11.00 0.52
N THR A 449 9.19 -9.78 0.38
CA THR A 449 7.79 -9.51 0.74
C THR A 449 6.80 -10.39 -0.04
N TYR A 450 7.19 -10.81 -1.25
CA TYR A 450 6.43 -11.73 -2.09
C TYR A 450 6.92 -13.17 -1.95
N LEU A 451 8.25 -13.39 -1.97
CA LEU A 451 8.83 -14.74 -1.89
C LEU A 451 8.44 -15.45 -0.60
N ASN A 452 8.37 -14.74 0.52
CA ASN A 452 7.96 -15.30 1.81
C ASN A 452 6.57 -15.96 1.77
N LEU A 453 5.67 -15.53 0.87
CA LEU A 453 4.33 -16.14 0.72
C LEU A 453 4.41 -17.62 0.29
N ALA A 454 5.49 -18.03 -0.35
CA ALA A 454 5.69 -19.39 -0.84
C ALA A 454 6.48 -20.29 0.12
N LEU A 455 7.01 -19.77 1.23
CA LEU A 455 7.63 -20.57 2.27
C LEU A 455 6.67 -21.62 2.82
N THR A 456 7.15 -22.85 3.01
CA THR A 456 6.32 -24.00 3.44
C THR A 456 5.52 -23.69 4.71
N ASP A 457 6.11 -23.02 5.69
CA ASP A 457 5.49 -22.72 6.99
C ASP A 457 4.92 -21.32 7.11
N ASN A 458 4.87 -20.52 6.01
CA ASN A 458 4.30 -19.17 6.06
C ASN A 458 2.78 -19.23 6.27
N SER A 459 2.28 -18.41 7.19
CA SER A 459 0.85 -18.35 7.54
C SER A 459 -0.05 -17.94 6.36
N ASN A 460 0.46 -17.17 5.39
CA ASN A 460 -0.25 -16.77 4.19
C ASN A 460 -0.14 -17.78 3.04
N ASN A 461 0.64 -18.86 3.22
CA ASN A 461 0.68 -19.99 2.28
C ASN A 461 -0.56 -20.88 2.46
N TYR A 462 -1.73 -20.33 2.23
CA TYR A 462 -3.00 -21.06 2.35
C TYR A 462 -3.09 -22.22 1.37
N GLY A 463 -2.46 -22.11 0.21
CA GLY A 463 -2.38 -23.15 -0.82
C GLY A 463 -1.52 -24.34 -0.45
N LYS A 464 -0.74 -24.26 0.64
CA LYS A 464 0.15 -25.34 1.13
C LYS A 464 1.15 -25.81 0.08
N TYR A 465 1.69 -24.88 -0.72
CA TYR A 465 2.88 -25.15 -1.53
C TYR A 465 4.05 -25.51 -0.63
N ALA A 466 4.85 -26.49 -1.01
CA ALA A 466 6.04 -26.91 -0.28
C ALA A 466 7.12 -27.35 -1.27
N ASN A 467 8.29 -26.75 -1.17
CA ASN A 467 9.44 -27.09 -1.99
C ASN A 467 10.75 -26.87 -1.22
N ALA A 468 11.41 -27.95 -0.85
CA ALA A 468 12.63 -27.91 -0.02
C ALA A 468 13.77 -27.10 -0.66
N LYS A 469 13.87 -27.07 -2.01
CA LYS A 469 14.88 -26.26 -2.72
C LYS A 469 14.56 -24.77 -2.58
N PHE A 470 13.29 -24.40 -2.66
CA PHE A 470 12.84 -23.04 -2.45
C PHE A 470 13.12 -22.58 -1.01
N ASP A 471 12.73 -23.38 -0.01
CA ASP A 471 12.93 -23.06 1.40
C ASP A 471 14.43 -22.90 1.72
N ALA A 472 15.30 -23.79 1.18
CA ALA A 472 16.74 -23.68 1.35
C ALA A 472 17.32 -22.40 0.71
N LEU A 473 16.79 -21.95 -0.43
CA LEU A 473 17.19 -20.67 -1.03
C LEU A 473 16.77 -19.49 -0.15
N MET A 474 15.55 -19.53 0.42
CA MET A 474 15.06 -18.48 1.32
C MET A 474 15.91 -18.38 2.60
N GLU A 475 16.35 -19.51 3.16
CA GLU A 475 17.32 -19.51 4.27
C GLU A 475 18.66 -18.89 3.90
N GLN A 476 19.16 -19.16 2.69
CA GLN A 476 20.40 -18.55 2.20
C GLN A 476 20.23 -17.03 2.00
N ILE A 477 19.11 -16.59 1.42
CA ILE A 477 18.77 -15.17 1.23
C ILE A 477 18.80 -14.43 2.57
N GLN A 478 18.27 -15.05 3.64
CA GLN A 478 18.23 -14.45 4.96
C GLN A 478 19.64 -14.29 5.59
N LYS A 479 20.55 -15.22 5.30
CA LYS A 479 21.91 -15.26 5.86
C LYS A 479 22.93 -14.48 5.01
N GLU A 480 22.64 -14.25 3.71
CA GLU A 480 23.59 -13.64 2.78
C GLU A 480 23.79 -12.15 3.06
N SER A 481 25.03 -11.74 3.24
CA SER A 481 25.40 -10.35 3.51
C SER A 481 25.83 -9.58 2.25
N ASP A 482 26.30 -10.27 1.23
CA ASP A 482 26.61 -9.67 -0.07
C ASP A 482 25.29 -9.39 -0.82
N LEU A 483 24.96 -8.12 -1.01
CA LEU A 483 23.69 -7.72 -1.61
C LEU A 483 23.54 -8.20 -3.06
N THR A 484 24.64 -8.37 -3.81
CA THR A 484 24.60 -8.88 -5.19
C THR A 484 24.28 -10.37 -5.20
N LYS A 485 24.96 -11.15 -4.36
CA LYS A 485 24.65 -12.58 -4.22
C LYS A 485 23.26 -12.82 -3.68
N ARG A 486 22.82 -12.00 -2.72
CA ARG A 486 21.46 -12.05 -2.19
C ARG A 486 20.41 -11.79 -3.29
N TRP A 487 20.68 -10.83 -4.18
CA TRP A 487 19.83 -10.54 -5.33
C TRP A 487 19.72 -11.74 -6.27
N ASP A 488 20.87 -12.36 -6.61
CA ASP A 488 20.90 -13.55 -7.46
C ASP A 488 20.15 -14.74 -6.82
N LEU A 489 20.25 -14.92 -5.50
CA LEU A 489 19.49 -15.95 -4.78
C LEU A 489 17.98 -15.69 -4.83
N MET A 490 17.52 -14.44 -4.73
CA MET A 490 16.10 -14.09 -4.86
C MET A 490 15.57 -14.39 -6.27
N ILE A 491 16.36 -14.13 -7.32
CA ILE A 491 16.02 -14.50 -8.71
C ILE A 491 15.89 -16.03 -8.83
N GLN A 492 16.82 -16.77 -8.23
CA GLN A 492 16.77 -18.24 -8.23
C GLN A 492 15.55 -18.78 -7.45
N ALA A 493 15.19 -18.16 -6.34
CA ALA A 493 14.02 -18.55 -5.55
C ALA A 493 12.73 -18.32 -6.36
N GLU A 494 12.56 -17.14 -6.98
CA GLU A 494 11.41 -16.89 -7.86
C GLU A 494 11.35 -17.93 -9.01
N LYS A 495 12.49 -18.25 -9.61
CA LYS A 495 12.55 -19.25 -10.68
C LYS A 495 12.01 -20.60 -10.23
N VAL A 496 12.43 -21.10 -9.07
CA VAL A 496 11.97 -22.40 -8.53
C VAL A 496 10.46 -22.42 -8.35
N MET A 497 9.88 -21.39 -7.69
CA MET A 497 8.44 -21.35 -7.46
C MET A 497 7.63 -21.16 -8.74
N MET A 498 8.16 -20.43 -9.72
CA MET A 498 7.50 -20.19 -10.99
C MET A 498 7.62 -21.38 -11.95
N GLU A 499 8.73 -22.12 -11.93
CA GLU A 499 8.85 -23.40 -12.66
C GLU A 499 7.83 -24.43 -12.15
N ASP A 500 7.46 -24.40 -10.87
CA ASP A 500 6.38 -25.21 -10.30
C ASP A 500 4.98 -24.63 -10.60
N MET A 501 4.91 -23.41 -11.14
CA MET A 501 3.66 -22.64 -11.26
C MET A 501 2.87 -22.65 -9.94
N ALA A 502 3.58 -22.41 -8.83
CA ALA A 502 3.01 -22.44 -7.48
C ALA A 502 1.94 -21.35 -7.28
N TYR A 503 2.17 -20.22 -7.90
CA TYR A 503 1.27 -19.07 -8.00
C TYR A 503 1.16 -18.66 -9.46
N ILE A 504 -0.03 -18.22 -9.91
CA ILE A 504 -0.23 -17.79 -11.30
C ILE A 504 -0.40 -16.27 -11.29
N PRO A 505 0.66 -15.50 -11.59
CA PRO A 505 0.56 -14.04 -11.62
C PRO A 505 -0.33 -13.59 -12.78
N VAL A 506 -1.17 -12.59 -12.53
CA VAL A 506 -2.13 -12.08 -13.52
C VAL A 506 -1.77 -10.66 -13.95
N PHE A 507 -1.76 -9.71 -13.02
CA PHE A 507 -1.38 -8.34 -13.35
C PHE A 507 -0.79 -7.59 -12.13
N GLU A 508 0.06 -6.62 -12.45
CA GLU A 508 0.52 -5.59 -11.54
C GLU A 508 -0.49 -4.44 -11.56
N LYS A 509 -1.01 -4.07 -10.39
CA LYS A 509 -2.08 -3.08 -10.27
C LYS A 509 -1.57 -1.68 -10.56
N GLY A 510 -2.18 -1.08 -11.55
CA GLY A 510 -2.05 0.35 -11.83
C GLY A 510 -3.21 1.15 -11.26
N SER A 511 -3.03 2.45 -11.20
CA SER A 511 -4.09 3.40 -10.88
C SER A 511 -4.08 4.54 -11.89
N ALA A 512 -5.26 4.97 -12.28
CA ALA A 512 -5.45 6.14 -13.13
C ALA A 512 -5.90 7.32 -12.29
N ALA A 513 -5.34 8.49 -12.56
CA ALA A 513 -5.65 9.70 -11.83
C ALA A 513 -5.75 10.91 -12.74
N LEU A 514 -6.48 11.91 -12.26
CA LEU A 514 -6.49 13.26 -12.79
C LEU A 514 -5.63 14.13 -11.88
N LYS A 515 -4.64 14.80 -12.46
CA LYS A 515 -3.74 15.70 -11.77
C LYS A 515 -3.71 17.04 -12.51
N ALA A 516 -3.99 18.12 -11.82
CA ALA A 516 -3.99 19.45 -12.41
C ALA A 516 -2.58 19.82 -12.92
N LYS A 517 -2.50 20.55 -14.04
CA LYS A 517 -1.22 20.87 -14.73
C LYS A 517 -0.26 21.66 -13.83
N ASN A 518 -0.80 22.48 -12.93
CA ASN A 518 -0.04 23.28 -11.98
C ASN A 518 0.49 22.48 -10.79
N VAL A 519 0.01 21.25 -10.55
CA VAL A 519 0.51 20.38 -9.47
C VAL A 519 1.84 19.76 -9.84
N LYS A 520 2.88 20.12 -9.11
CA LYS A 520 4.24 19.56 -9.23
C LYS A 520 4.66 18.96 -7.89
N GLY A 521 5.59 18.01 -7.90
CA GLY A 521 6.22 17.46 -6.68
C GLY A 521 5.30 16.55 -5.82
N LEU A 522 4.11 16.16 -6.29
CA LEU A 522 3.39 15.06 -5.67
C LEU A 522 4.17 13.76 -5.97
N VAL A 523 4.72 13.16 -4.92
CA VAL A 523 5.44 11.88 -5.02
C VAL A 523 4.46 10.75 -4.79
N VAL A 524 4.48 9.75 -5.67
CA VAL A 524 3.69 8.53 -5.55
C VAL A 524 4.64 7.35 -5.62
N VAL A 525 4.57 6.45 -4.63
CA VAL A 525 5.42 5.27 -4.54
C VAL A 525 4.59 4.00 -4.43
N PRO A 526 5.07 2.86 -4.98
CA PRO A 526 4.32 1.61 -4.96
C PRO A 526 4.41 0.84 -3.64
N VAL A 527 5.28 1.26 -2.72
CA VAL A 527 5.54 0.55 -1.45
C VAL A 527 5.37 1.49 -0.28
N GLY A 528 4.79 0.99 0.79
CA GLY A 528 4.56 1.76 2.02
C GLY A 528 3.40 2.74 1.89
N THR A 529 3.58 3.98 2.34
CA THR A 529 2.57 5.04 2.23
C THR A 529 2.62 5.66 0.83
N PRO A 530 1.56 5.51 0.00
CA PRO A 530 1.65 5.83 -1.43
C PRO A 530 1.97 7.29 -1.74
N TYR A 531 1.48 8.24 -0.93
CA TYR A 531 1.55 9.66 -1.26
C TYR A 531 2.44 10.45 -0.30
N THR A 532 3.39 11.22 -0.86
CA THR A 532 4.18 12.20 -0.11
C THR A 532 3.79 13.61 -0.55
N PHE A 533 3.18 14.37 0.35
CA PHE A 533 2.63 15.71 0.08
C PHE A 533 3.62 16.85 0.34
N LYS A 534 4.69 16.60 1.07
CA LYS A 534 5.70 17.57 1.51
C LYS A 534 6.27 18.42 0.37
N TYR A 535 6.43 17.82 -0.82
CA TYR A 535 7.08 18.46 -1.96
C TYR A 535 6.10 19.10 -2.96
N VAL A 536 4.79 19.05 -2.67
CA VAL A 536 3.77 19.61 -3.57
C VAL A 536 3.95 21.12 -3.72
N LYS A 537 3.91 21.58 -4.98
CA LYS A 537 3.97 22.98 -5.39
C LYS A 537 2.88 23.24 -6.42
N LEU A 538 2.16 24.33 -6.28
CA LEU A 538 1.16 24.80 -7.23
C LEU A 538 1.76 25.95 -8.02
N LYS A 539 2.08 25.73 -9.32
CA LYS A 539 2.77 26.69 -10.19
C LYS A 539 1.98 26.96 -11.46
#